data_4f96d56b3fce5194167d690e6fc30189
#
_entry.id   4f96d56b3fce5194167d690e6fc30189
#
_cell.length_a   1.000
_cell.length_b   1.000
_cell.length_c   1.000
_cell.angle_alpha   90.00
_cell.angle_beta   90.00
_cell.angle_gamma   90.00
#
_symmetry.space_group_name_H-M   'P 1'
#
loop_
_entity.id
_entity.type
_entity.pdbx_description
1 polymer ?
#
loop_
_entity_poly.entity_id
_entity_poly.type
_entity_poly.pdbx_seq_one_letter_code
_entity_poly.pdbx_strand_id
1 'polypeptide(L)'
;AIDVQNDFMESIGSLAVNGSKADVQRLTQWMYRNLGSLTQVMCSLDCHSMMQIFHADWWVDAEGNHPEPFTIIRYADVRYGIWRATDGCHTALALDYLQQLESAGKKQLCIWPYHCLEGTWGAQLESQFTNMLYFHSAVRKVKPILVYKGQDPYTEMYGIIKAEYDDNKFVNHAVLEAIRAYDAIYIAGEASSHCVLASAVQILEYFEHDRSITSRITLLTDCMSPIGGFEEQTLLQFDALKEKYGIQLKLSTEVNL
;
A
#
# COMPACT_ATOMS: atom_id res chain seq x y z
N ALA A 1 9.80 3.41 0.18
CA ALA A 1 9.44 2.17 0.90
C ALA A 1 7.95 2.21 1.21
N ILE A 2 7.23 1.18 0.83
CA ILE A 2 5.79 1.09 1.01
C ILE A 2 5.51 0.13 2.17
N ASP A 3 4.86 0.63 3.22
CA ASP A 3 4.28 -0.13 4.33
C ASP A 3 5.20 -1.23 4.92
N VAL A 4 6.46 -0.87 5.19
CA VAL A 4 7.45 -1.79 5.80
C VAL A 4 7.18 -1.87 7.31
N GLN A 5 5.96 -2.32 7.67
CA GLN A 5 5.45 -2.36 9.04
C GLN A 5 5.40 -3.78 9.60
N ASN A 6 5.42 -3.90 10.93
CA ASN A 6 5.51 -5.20 11.60
C ASN A 6 4.37 -6.15 11.23
N ASP A 7 3.14 -5.65 11.06
CA ASP A 7 1.99 -6.50 10.71
C ASP A 7 2.13 -7.18 9.34
N PHE A 8 2.90 -6.59 8.42
CA PHE A 8 3.19 -7.18 7.11
C PHE A 8 4.51 -7.96 7.09
N MET A 9 5.51 -7.51 7.86
CA MET A 9 6.89 -8.01 7.80
C MET A 9 7.17 -9.15 8.76
N GLU A 10 6.52 -9.19 9.91
CA GLU A 10 6.79 -10.17 10.94
C GLU A 10 5.84 -11.37 10.85
N SER A 11 6.35 -12.57 11.10
CA SER A 11 5.55 -13.82 11.03
C SER A 11 4.39 -13.88 12.02
N ILE A 12 4.43 -13.06 13.06
CA ILE A 12 3.35 -12.90 14.05
C ILE A 12 2.48 -11.69 13.75
N GLY A 13 2.74 -10.97 12.66
CA GLY A 13 1.93 -9.84 12.22
C GLY A 13 0.54 -10.26 11.79
N SER A 14 -0.44 -9.41 12.00
CA SER A 14 -1.85 -9.71 11.74
C SER A 14 -2.17 -9.97 10.25
N LEU A 15 -1.33 -9.45 9.36
CA LEU A 15 -1.46 -9.63 7.91
C LEU A 15 -0.08 -9.93 7.29
N ALA A 16 0.65 -10.88 7.89
CA ALA A 16 2.01 -11.22 7.50
C ALA A 16 2.08 -11.69 6.04
N VAL A 17 2.95 -11.04 5.25
CA VAL A 17 3.19 -11.39 3.85
C VAL A 17 4.29 -12.46 3.78
N ASN A 18 4.01 -13.54 3.06
CA ASN A 18 5.00 -14.61 2.91
C ASN A 18 6.21 -14.11 2.07
N GLY A 19 7.40 -14.22 2.63
CA GLY A 19 8.63 -13.74 1.98
C GLY A 19 9.14 -12.40 2.50
N SER A 20 8.30 -11.60 3.13
CA SER A 20 8.58 -10.22 3.58
C SER A 20 9.85 -10.05 4.44
N LYS A 21 10.17 -11.05 5.28
CA LYS A 21 11.44 -11.05 6.05
C LYS A 21 12.68 -11.00 5.15
N ALA A 22 12.67 -11.76 4.08
CA ALA A 22 13.77 -11.76 3.13
C ALA A 22 13.78 -10.46 2.29
N ASP A 23 12.60 -9.90 2.02
CA ASP A 23 12.44 -8.66 1.28
C ASP A 23 13.03 -7.48 2.07
N VAL A 24 12.70 -7.34 3.34
CA VAL A 24 13.25 -6.29 4.19
C VAL A 24 14.78 -6.43 4.38
N GLN A 25 15.28 -7.66 4.45
CA GLN A 25 16.73 -7.90 4.51
C GLN A 25 17.43 -7.44 3.23
N ARG A 26 16.89 -7.78 2.05
CA ARG A 26 17.43 -7.32 0.76
C ARG A 26 17.35 -5.81 0.62
N LEU A 27 16.21 -5.22 1.00
CA LEU A 27 16.02 -3.77 0.99
C LEU A 27 17.05 -3.06 1.86
N THR A 28 17.20 -3.47 3.11
CA THR A 28 18.16 -2.84 4.05
C THR A 28 19.61 -3.01 3.62
N GLN A 29 19.97 -4.18 3.06
CA GLN A 29 21.28 -4.42 2.46
C GLN A 29 21.52 -3.53 1.24
N TRP A 30 20.52 -3.36 0.38
CA TRP A 30 20.60 -2.47 -0.77
C TRP A 30 20.76 -1.00 -0.33
N MET A 31 19.98 -0.55 0.64
CA MET A 31 20.12 0.79 1.23
C MET A 31 21.53 1.01 1.81
N TYR A 32 22.07 0.02 2.52
CA TYR A 32 23.40 0.11 3.10
C TYR A 32 24.49 0.23 2.03
N ARG A 33 24.44 -0.61 0.98
CA ARG A 33 25.41 -0.54 -0.14
C ARG A 33 25.36 0.79 -0.87
N ASN A 34 24.21 1.41 -0.97
CA ASN A 34 23.98 2.65 -1.70
C ASN A 34 23.87 3.89 -0.80
N LEU A 35 24.27 3.76 0.47
CA LEU A 35 24.08 4.80 1.49
C LEU A 35 24.62 6.17 1.09
N GLY A 36 25.76 6.19 0.39
CA GLY A 36 26.40 7.41 -0.09
C GLY A 36 25.64 8.15 -1.18
N SER A 37 24.87 7.45 -1.97
CA SER A 37 24.14 7.97 -3.15
C SER A 37 22.65 8.19 -2.90
N LEU A 38 22.02 7.45 -1.97
CA LEU A 38 20.63 7.66 -1.57
C LEU A 38 20.47 9.05 -0.94
N THR A 39 19.73 9.93 -1.59
CA THR A 39 19.52 11.30 -1.10
C THR A 39 18.40 11.39 -0.08
N GLN A 40 17.31 10.64 -0.27
CA GLN A 40 16.13 10.70 0.57
C GLN A 40 15.49 9.32 0.68
N VAL A 41 14.93 9.01 1.84
CA VAL A 41 14.01 7.86 2.04
C VAL A 41 12.65 8.39 2.43
N MET A 42 11.64 7.98 1.67
CA MET A 42 10.24 8.18 1.98
C MET A 42 9.65 6.81 2.33
N CYS A 43 8.88 6.72 3.41
CA CYS A 43 8.17 5.51 3.75
C CYS A 43 6.70 5.79 4.07
N SER A 44 5.82 4.96 3.52
CA SER A 44 4.41 4.98 3.88
C SER A 44 4.15 4.07 5.08
N LEU A 45 3.09 4.39 5.80
CA LEU A 45 2.59 3.62 6.91
C LEU A 45 1.05 3.58 6.82
N ASP A 46 0.50 2.37 6.79
CA ASP A 46 -0.91 2.18 7.09
C ASP A 46 -1.18 2.56 8.54
N CYS A 47 -2.27 3.28 8.76
CA CYS A 47 -2.65 3.78 10.06
C CYS A 47 -4.17 3.66 10.20
N HIS A 48 -4.61 2.56 10.79
CA HIS A 48 -6.01 2.19 10.83
C HIS A 48 -6.63 2.40 12.22
N SER A 49 -7.94 2.63 12.23
CA SER A 49 -8.76 2.54 13.43
C SER A 49 -9.55 1.23 13.44
N MET A 50 -10.18 0.88 14.58
CA MET A 50 -11.01 -0.32 14.66
C MET A 50 -12.18 -0.28 13.69
N MET A 51 -12.91 0.84 13.64
CA MET A 51 -14.13 1.01 12.85
C MET A 51 -13.81 1.57 11.47
N GLN A 52 -13.46 0.68 10.54
CA GLN A 52 -13.24 1.03 9.13
C GLN A 52 -14.02 0.10 8.22
N ILE A 53 -14.45 0.59 7.06
CA ILE A 53 -15.35 -0.11 6.13
C ILE A 53 -14.81 -1.49 5.67
N PHE A 54 -13.51 -1.69 5.74
CA PHE A 54 -12.84 -2.94 5.41
C PHE A 54 -12.52 -3.82 6.64
N HIS A 55 -13.08 -3.49 7.83
CA HIS A 55 -12.97 -4.31 9.04
C HIS A 55 -14.28 -5.01 9.39
N ALA A 56 -14.17 -6.14 10.07
CA ALA A 56 -15.31 -7.00 10.40
C ALA A 56 -16.40 -6.26 11.22
N ASP A 57 -16.02 -5.48 12.24
CA ASP A 57 -16.97 -4.78 13.12
C ASP A 57 -17.82 -3.72 12.41
N TRP A 58 -17.44 -3.30 11.22
CA TRP A 58 -18.25 -2.41 10.39
C TRP A 58 -19.54 -3.08 9.89
N TRP A 59 -19.54 -4.39 9.73
CA TRP A 59 -20.57 -5.16 9.05
C TRP A 59 -21.25 -6.16 9.96
N VAL A 60 -22.55 -6.39 9.74
CA VAL A 60 -23.31 -7.47 10.38
C VAL A 60 -24.27 -8.11 9.37
N ASP A 61 -24.51 -9.40 9.53
CA ASP A 61 -25.61 -10.12 8.86
C ASP A 61 -26.96 -9.94 9.57
N ALA A 62 -27.98 -10.68 9.13
CA ALA A 62 -29.30 -10.63 9.73
C ALA A 62 -29.36 -11.21 11.15
N GLU A 63 -28.46 -12.13 11.46
CA GLU A 63 -28.33 -12.81 12.76
C GLU A 63 -27.44 -12.02 13.75
N GLY A 64 -26.74 -10.97 13.27
CA GLY A 64 -25.84 -10.16 14.08
C GLY A 64 -24.38 -10.65 14.10
N ASN A 65 -24.01 -11.58 13.20
CA ASN A 65 -22.64 -12.03 13.06
C ASN A 65 -21.83 -11.07 12.18
N HIS A 66 -20.53 -10.96 12.44
CA HIS A 66 -19.59 -10.21 11.62
C HIS A 66 -18.98 -11.10 10.53
N PRO A 67 -18.58 -10.53 9.36
CA PRO A 67 -17.89 -11.29 8.33
C PRO A 67 -16.49 -11.73 8.81
N GLU A 68 -16.10 -12.94 8.41
CA GLU A 68 -14.74 -13.43 8.62
C GLU A 68 -13.73 -12.64 7.76
N PRO A 69 -12.47 -12.56 8.18
CA PRO A 69 -11.42 -12.00 7.36
C PRO A 69 -11.39 -12.62 5.95
N PHE A 70 -11.06 -11.79 4.96
CA PHE A 70 -11.05 -12.11 3.52
C PHE A 70 -12.42 -12.33 2.89
N THR A 71 -13.51 -12.08 3.61
CA THR A 71 -14.84 -12.01 3.01
C THR A 71 -14.91 -10.86 2.02
N ILE A 72 -15.41 -11.12 0.82
CA ILE A 72 -15.68 -10.08 -0.17
C ILE A 72 -17.10 -9.57 0.03
N ILE A 73 -17.26 -8.27 0.21
CA ILE A 73 -18.57 -7.62 0.30
C ILE A 73 -18.84 -6.85 -0.98
N ARG A 74 -19.94 -7.20 -1.65
CA ARG A 74 -20.34 -6.62 -2.93
C ARG A 74 -21.54 -5.69 -2.74
N TYR A 75 -21.74 -4.80 -3.70
CA TYR A 75 -22.94 -3.96 -3.73
C TYR A 75 -24.24 -4.78 -3.60
N ALA A 76 -24.34 -5.90 -4.31
CA ALA A 76 -25.50 -6.79 -4.25
C ALA A 76 -25.73 -7.37 -2.85
N ASP A 77 -24.67 -7.71 -2.12
CA ASP A 77 -24.78 -8.30 -0.78
C ASP A 77 -25.41 -7.30 0.20
N VAL A 78 -25.04 -6.04 0.11
CA VAL A 78 -25.64 -4.97 0.94
C VAL A 78 -27.03 -4.61 0.44
N ARG A 79 -27.23 -4.52 -0.87
CA ARG A 79 -28.53 -4.20 -1.48
C ARG A 79 -29.63 -5.19 -1.12
N TYR A 80 -29.29 -6.47 -0.99
CA TYR A 80 -30.23 -7.54 -0.64
C TYR A 80 -30.22 -7.91 0.86
N GLY A 81 -29.46 -7.19 1.69
CA GLY A 81 -29.47 -7.33 3.14
C GLY A 81 -28.70 -8.54 3.67
N ILE A 82 -27.79 -9.13 2.89
CA ILE A 82 -26.86 -10.17 3.36
C ILE A 82 -25.92 -9.55 4.37
N TRP A 83 -25.33 -8.39 4.02
CA TRP A 83 -24.52 -7.57 4.91
C TRP A 83 -25.13 -6.17 5.06
N ARG A 84 -24.99 -5.58 6.20
CA ARG A 84 -25.36 -4.19 6.49
C ARG A 84 -24.33 -3.53 7.39
N ALA A 85 -24.23 -2.22 7.31
CA ALA A 85 -23.41 -1.48 8.27
C ALA A 85 -23.98 -1.69 9.70
N THR A 86 -23.08 -1.92 10.66
CA THR A 86 -23.44 -2.06 12.09
C THR A 86 -24.15 -0.81 12.58
N ASP A 87 -23.67 0.36 12.21
CA ASP A 87 -24.42 1.61 12.34
C ASP A 87 -25.26 1.84 11.08
N GLY A 88 -26.59 1.72 11.21
CA GLY A 88 -27.53 1.86 10.10
C GLY A 88 -27.47 3.22 9.39
N CYS A 89 -26.94 4.27 10.03
CA CYS A 89 -26.69 5.57 9.40
C CYS A 89 -25.70 5.49 8.23
N HIS A 90 -24.81 4.51 8.23
CA HIS A 90 -23.78 4.35 7.21
C HIS A 90 -24.20 3.44 6.04
N THR A 91 -25.41 2.88 6.03
CA THR A 91 -25.83 1.95 4.96
C THR A 91 -25.86 2.62 3.58
N ALA A 92 -26.32 3.86 3.49
CA ALA A 92 -26.36 4.58 2.22
C ALA A 92 -24.95 4.89 1.70
N LEU A 93 -24.03 5.27 2.58
CA LEU A 93 -22.62 5.50 2.26
C LEU A 93 -21.96 4.21 1.78
N ALA A 94 -22.19 3.09 2.47
CA ALA A 94 -21.64 1.79 2.09
C ALA A 94 -22.12 1.33 0.72
N LEU A 95 -23.40 1.53 0.40
CA LEU A 95 -23.97 1.22 -0.92
C LEU A 95 -23.33 2.08 -2.01
N ASP A 96 -23.17 3.39 -1.80
CA ASP A 96 -22.54 4.27 -2.77
C ASP A 96 -21.08 3.88 -2.99
N TYR A 97 -20.31 3.69 -1.91
CA TYR A 97 -18.92 3.25 -1.98
C TYR A 97 -18.74 1.97 -2.81
N LEU A 98 -19.52 0.93 -2.53
CA LEU A 98 -19.46 -0.34 -3.26
C LEU A 98 -19.85 -0.19 -4.72
N GLN A 99 -20.88 0.62 -5.01
CA GLN A 99 -21.30 0.91 -6.39
C GLN A 99 -20.19 1.62 -7.17
N GLN A 100 -19.50 2.56 -6.55
CA GLN A 100 -18.39 3.29 -7.18
C GLN A 100 -17.19 2.38 -7.45
N LEU A 101 -16.80 1.52 -6.48
CA LEU A 101 -15.73 0.55 -6.68
C LEU A 101 -16.03 -0.38 -7.87
N GLU A 102 -17.22 -0.97 -7.92
CA GLU A 102 -17.63 -1.90 -8.97
C GLU A 102 -17.72 -1.21 -10.34
N SER A 103 -18.30 0.00 -10.39
CA SER A 103 -18.44 0.78 -11.62
C SER A 103 -17.09 1.23 -12.19
N ALA A 104 -16.11 1.49 -11.33
CA ALA A 104 -14.76 1.88 -11.73
C ALA A 104 -13.85 0.68 -12.04
N GLY A 105 -14.35 -0.57 -11.92
CA GLY A 105 -13.52 -1.77 -12.09
C GLY A 105 -12.38 -1.90 -11.09
N LYS A 106 -12.55 -1.31 -9.91
CA LYS A 106 -11.60 -1.38 -8.81
C LYS A 106 -11.60 -2.75 -8.14
N LYS A 107 -10.63 -2.99 -7.25
CA LYS A 107 -10.66 -4.16 -6.37
C LYS A 107 -11.95 -4.14 -5.55
N GLN A 108 -12.57 -5.31 -5.41
CA GLN A 108 -13.74 -5.48 -4.56
C GLN A 108 -13.36 -5.22 -3.10
N LEU A 109 -14.32 -4.75 -2.30
CA LEU A 109 -14.11 -4.60 -0.86
C LEU A 109 -13.85 -5.97 -0.23
N CYS A 110 -12.66 -6.10 0.33
CA CYS A 110 -12.23 -7.26 1.10
C CYS A 110 -12.22 -6.90 2.58
N ILE A 111 -12.77 -7.76 3.42
CA ILE A 111 -12.64 -7.63 4.87
C ILE A 111 -11.25 -8.10 5.28
N TRP A 112 -10.44 -7.19 5.78
CA TRP A 112 -9.10 -7.50 6.25
C TRP A 112 -9.08 -7.88 7.72
N PRO A 113 -8.12 -8.73 8.16
CA PRO A 113 -7.78 -8.82 9.57
C PRO A 113 -7.44 -7.44 10.12
N TYR A 114 -7.69 -7.20 11.42
CA TYR A 114 -7.23 -5.97 12.06
C TYR A 114 -5.72 -5.89 11.98
N HIS A 115 -5.20 -4.92 11.27
CA HIS A 115 -3.77 -4.73 11.06
C HIS A 115 -3.43 -3.25 11.12
N CYS A 116 -2.18 -2.96 11.42
CA CYS A 116 -1.65 -1.59 11.46
C CYS A 116 -2.54 -0.60 12.26
N LEU A 117 -3.19 -1.08 13.33
CA LEU A 117 -4.01 -0.23 14.19
C LEU A 117 -3.12 0.81 14.87
N GLU A 118 -3.59 2.06 14.87
CA GLU A 118 -2.84 3.21 15.39
C GLU A 118 -2.33 2.96 16.82
N GLY A 119 -1.05 3.23 17.04
CA GLY A 119 -0.39 3.08 18.34
C GLY A 119 0.03 1.65 18.70
N THR A 120 -0.32 0.64 17.90
CA THR A 120 0.08 -0.75 18.15
C THR A 120 1.49 -1.05 17.64
N TRP A 121 2.06 -2.17 18.10
CA TRP A 121 3.31 -2.70 17.56
C TRP A 121 3.21 -3.02 16.07
N GLY A 122 2.08 -3.55 15.60
CA GLY A 122 1.83 -3.90 14.20
C GLY A 122 1.96 -2.72 13.26
N ALA A 123 1.50 -1.54 13.70
CA ALA A 123 1.58 -0.29 12.93
C ALA A 123 2.98 0.33 12.87
N GLN A 124 3.92 -0.13 13.71
CA GLN A 124 5.29 0.41 13.69
C GLN A 124 6.09 -0.17 12.52
N LEU A 125 7.05 0.61 12.03
CA LEU A 125 8.01 0.14 11.04
C LEU A 125 8.83 -1.04 11.59
N GLU A 126 9.13 -2.00 10.72
CA GLU A 126 9.96 -3.16 11.04
C GLU A 126 11.33 -2.72 11.55
N SER A 127 11.89 -3.46 12.50
CA SER A 127 13.04 -3.02 13.29
C SER A 127 14.34 -2.85 12.48
N GLN A 128 14.64 -3.75 11.54
CA GLN A 128 15.83 -3.65 10.69
C GLN A 128 15.71 -2.45 9.74
N PHE A 129 14.52 -2.27 9.16
CA PHE A 129 14.24 -1.11 8.31
C PHE A 129 14.31 0.19 9.11
N THR A 130 13.72 0.23 10.31
CA THR A 130 13.79 1.40 11.20
C THR A 130 15.24 1.78 11.51
N ASN A 131 16.08 0.81 11.87
CA ASN A 131 17.49 1.04 12.14
C ASN A 131 18.21 1.58 10.90
N MET A 132 17.98 1.00 9.72
CA MET A 132 18.58 1.45 8.47
C MET A 132 18.11 2.86 8.07
N LEU A 133 16.83 3.15 8.27
CA LEU A 133 16.22 4.45 7.99
C LEU A 133 16.88 5.56 8.81
N TYR A 134 17.05 5.35 10.11
CA TYR A 134 17.70 6.35 10.98
C TYR A 134 19.21 6.38 10.81
N PHE A 135 19.83 5.27 10.46
CA PHE A 135 21.25 5.27 10.07
C PHE A 135 21.47 6.11 8.81
N HIS A 136 20.64 5.93 7.78
CA HIS A 136 20.66 6.78 6.58
C HIS A 136 20.44 8.25 6.96
N SER A 137 19.46 8.55 7.78
CA SER A 137 19.16 9.90 8.25
C SER A 137 20.36 10.55 8.94
N ALA A 138 21.05 9.81 9.80
CA ALA A 138 22.24 10.31 10.51
C ALA A 138 23.43 10.57 9.57
N VAL A 139 23.68 9.66 8.62
CA VAL A 139 24.79 9.78 7.67
C VAL A 139 24.54 10.90 6.65
N ARG A 140 23.36 10.94 6.08
CA ARG A 140 22.97 11.88 5.02
C ARG A 140 22.55 13.25 5.55
N LYS A 141 22.33 13.41 6.86
CA LYS A 141 21.83 14.63 7.50
C LYS A 141 20.46 15.06 6.98
N VAL A 142 19.60 14.10 6.65
CA VAL A 142 18.25 14.33 6.14
C VAL A 142 17.22 13.63 7.02
N LYS A 143 16.05 14.26 7.21
CA LYS A 143 14.93 13.64 7.91
C LYS A 143 14.19 12.71 6.95
N PRO A 144 13.83 11.47 7.35
CA PRO A 144 12.96 10.63 6.53
C PRO A 144 11.59 11.27 6.37
N ILE A 145 10.95 11.03 5.23
CA ILE A 145 9.57 11.46 4.95
C ILE A 145 8.65 10.30 5.31
N LEU A 146 7.73 10.54 6.25
CA LEU A 146 6.71 9.57 6.63
C LEU A 146 5.37 9.98 6.00
N VAL A 147 4.72 9.04 5.31
CA VAL A 147 3.44 9.23 4.64
C VAL A 147 2.42 8.30 5.29
N TYR A 148 1.58 8.86 6.15
CA TYR A 148 0.49 8.09 6.76
C TYR A 148 -0.69 7.99 5.80
N LYS A 149 -1.28 6.80 5.68
CA LYS A 149 -2.43 6.53 4.81
C LYS A 149 -3.46 5.63 5.52
N GLY A 150 -4.62 5.45 4.91
CA GLY A 150 -5.66 4.54 5.42
C GLY A 150 -6.36 5.02 6.69
N GLN A 151 -6.33 6.31 7.00
CA GLN A 151 -6.95 6.87 8.22
C GLN A 151 -8.45 7.14 8.04
N ASP A 152 -8.94 7.29 6.81
CA ASP A 152 -10.36 7.52 6.56
C ASP A 152 -11.15 6.22 6.81
N PRO A 153 -12.16 6.22 7.73
CA PRO A 153 -12.91 5.02 8.07
C PRO A 153 -13.87 4.56 6.96
N TYR A 154 -14.10 5.38 5.95
CA TYR A 154 -15.16 5.16 4.95
C TYR A 154 -14.63 4.66 3.61
N THR A 155 -13.33 4.53 3.44
CA THR A 155 -12.71 4.09 2.19
C THR A 155 -11.44 3.28 2.44
N GLU A 156 -11.15 2.36 1.53
CA GLU A 156 -9.85 1.70 1.45
C GLU A 156 -8.83 2.64 0.78
N MET A 157 -7.58 2.60 1.20
CA MET A 157 -6.49 3.36 0.60
C MET A 157 -5.24 2.49 0.46
N TYR A 158 -5.16 1.73 -0.63
CA TYR A 158 -3.95 0.93 -0.91
C TYR A 158 -2.76 1.81 -1.31
N GLY A 159 -2.97 2.71 -2.27
CA GLY A 159 -1.89 3.57 -2.77
C GLY A 159 -1.63 4.80 -1.91
N ILE A 160 -0.42 5.38 -2.06
CA ILE A 160 0.04 6.53 -1.28
C ILE A 160 -0.46 7.89 -1.81
N ILE A 161 -1.13 7.91 -2.96
CA ILE A 161 -1.55 9.16 -3.62
C ILE A 161 -3.01 9.49 -3.36
N LYS A 162 -3.90 8.50 -3.47
CA LYS A 162 -5.36 8.70 -3.29
C LYS A 162 -6.02 7.41 -2.78
N ALA A 163 -7.15 7.57 -2.11
CA ALA A 163 -8.01 6.47 -1.72
C ALA A 163 -8.64 5.76 -2.94
N GLU A 164 -9.19 4.56 -2.74
CA GLU A 164 -9.85 3.81 -3.82
C GLU A 164 -11.11 4.54 -4.32
N TYR A 165 -11.86 5.13 -3.41
CA TYR A 165 -12.92 6.10 -3.71
C TYR A 165 -13.00 7.14 -2.59
N ASP A 166 -13.10 8.40 -2.93
CA ASP A 166 -13.23 9.51 -1.99
C ASP A 166 -14.00 10.66 -2.67
N ASP A 167 -15.11 11.06 -2.06
CA ASP A 167 -15.93 12.18 -2.52
C ASP A 167 -15.15 13.51 -2.57
N ASN A 168 -14.21 13.69 -1.64
CA ASN A 168 -13.37 14.89 -1.57
C ASN A 168 -12.26 14.89 -2.64
N LYS A 169 -12.06 13.77 -3.33
CA LYS A 169 -11.05 13.60 -4.38
C LYS A 169 -9.65 14.02 -3.93
N PHE A 170 -9.31 13.65 -2.70
CA PHE A 170 -7.99 13.95 -2.16
C PHE A 170 -6.88 13.33 -3.00
N VAL A 171 -5.85 14.12 -3.28
CA VAL A 171 -4.62 13.67 -3.96
C VAL A 171 -3.42 14.17 -3.16
N ASN A 172 -2.51 13.28 -2.82
CA ASN A 172 -1.28 13.62 -2.09
C ASN A 172 -0.26 14.29 -3.00
N HIS A 173 -0.48 15.56 -3.30
CA HIS A 173 0.43 16.35 -4.14
C HIS A 173 1.84 16.49 -3.57
N ALA A 174 2.00 16.43 -2.24
CA ALA A 174 3.33 16.52 -1.63
C ALA A 174 4.23 15.34 -2.04
N VAL A 175 3.67 14.12 -2.10
CA VAL A 175 4.40 12.95 -2.61
C VAL A 175 4.72 13.09 -4.09
N LEU A 176 3.77 13.54 -4.90
CA LEU A 176 3.97 13.73 -6.35
C LEU A 176 5.04 14.76 -6.66
N GLU A 177 5.06 15.88 -5.95
CA GLU A 177 6.10 16.91 -6.11
C GLU A 177 7.47 16.40 -5.64
N ALA A 178 7.53 15.61 -4.57
CA ALA A 178 8.76 14.96 -4.16
C ALA A 178 9.29 14.01 -5.25
N ILE A 179 8.42 13.18 -5.86
CA ILE A 179 8.79 12.30 -6.97
C ILE A 179 9.34 13.10 -8.16
N ARG A 180 8.71 14.20 -8.49
CA ARG A 180 9.18 15.09 -9.58
C ARG A 180 10.59 15.63 -9.36
N ALA A 181 10.97 15.84 -8.10
CA ALA A 181 12.23 16.50 -7.72
C ALA A 181 13.46 15.59 -7.80
N TYR A 182 13.29 14.24 -7.86
CA TYR A 182 14.42 13.31 -7.83
C TYR A 182 14.75 12.73 -9.21
N ASP A 183 16.04 12.49 -9.47
CA ASP A 183 16.54 11.96 -10.73
C ASP A 183 16.28 10.46 -10.91
N ALA A 184 16.17 9.72 -9.82
CA ALA A 184 15.87 8.30 -9.81
C ALA A 184 15.00 7.95 -8.59
N ILE A 185 14.01 7.09 -8.79
CA ILE A 185 13.05 6.66 -7.78
C ILE A 185 13.05 5.14 -7.70
N TYR A 186 13.26 4.60 -6.52
CA TYR A 186 13.24 3.17 -6.25
C TYR A 186 12.08 2.85 -5.32
N ILE A 187 11.24 1.90 -5.70
CA ILE A 187 10.06 1.49 -4.94
C ILE A 187 10.25 0.05 -4.47
N ALA A 188 10.00 -0.19 -3.19
CA ALA A 188 10.05 -1.49 -2.53
C ALA A 188 9.08 -1.50 -1.34
N GLY A 189 8.81 -2.66 -0.74
CA GLY A 189 7.95 -2.82 0.44
C GLY A 189 6.78 -3.76 0.20
N GLU A 190 5.73 -3.70 1.03
CA GLU A 190 4.64 -4.68 1.02
C GLU A 190 3.25 -4.05 0.83
N ALA A 191 2.31 -4.84 0.35
CA ALA A 191 2.49 -6.03 -0.48
C ALA A 191 2.57 -5.64 -1.94
N SER A 192 3.44 -6.35 -2.71
CA SER A 192 3.64 -6.05 -4.14
C SER A 192 2.35 -6.10 -4.95
N SER A 193 1.40 -6.95 -4.57
CA SER A 193 0.08 -7.12 -5.22
C SER A 193 -0.95 -6.04 -4.85
N HIS A 194 -0.73 -5.26 -3.79
CA HIS A 194 -1.69 -4.30 -3.23
C HIS A 194 -1.07 -2.92 -3.09
N CYS A 195 -0.51 -2.58 -1.94
CA CYS A 195 -0.07 -1.21 -1.65
C CYS A 195 1.06 -0.74 -2.58
N VAL A 196 2.02 -1.61 -2.89
CA VAL A 196 3.11 -1.28 -3.83
C VAL A 196 2.56 -1.05 -5.24
N LEU A 197 1.78 -2.01 -5.74
CA LEU A 197 1.18 -1.90 -7.07
C LEU A 197 0.28 -0.68 -7.21
N ALA A 198 -0.63 -0.47 -6.25
CA ALA A 198 -1.54 0.68 -6.26
C ALA A 198 -0.77 2.00 -6.23
N SER A 199 0.27 2.10 -5.39
CA SER A 199 1.13 3.28 -5.34
C SER A 199 1.82 3.55 -6.67
N ALA A 200 2.42 2.49 -7.26
CA ALA A 200 3.08 2.60 -8.56
C ALA A 200 2.10 3.02 -9.66
N VAL A 201 0.93 2.39 -9.74
CA VAL A 201 -0.12 2.72 -10.71
C VAL A 201 -0.55 4.18 -10.57
N GLN A 202 -0.89 4.62 -9.35
CA GLN A 202 -1.35 5.99 -9.11
C GLN A 202 -0.31 7.05 -9.48
N ILE A 203 0.96 6.81 -9.18
CA ILE A 203 2.07 7.67 -9.56
C ILE A 203 2.22 7.72 -11.09
N LEU A 204 2.22 6.55 -11.73
CA LEU A 204 2.41 6.43 -13.17
C LEU A 204 1.24 7.02 -13.98
N GLU A 205 0.01 6.84 -13.52
CA GLU A 205 -1.18 7.48 -14.10
C GLU A 205 -1.09 9.01 -14.01
N TYR A 206 -0.64 9.54 -12.88
CA TYR A 206 -0.50 10.99 -12.72
C TYR A 206 0.54 11.58 -13.68
N PHE A 207 1.64 10.86 -13.92
CA PHE A 207 2.70 11.28 -14.82
C PHE A 207 2.63 10.61 -16.21
N GLU A 208 1.47 10.09 -16.63
CA GLU A 208 1.36 9.29 -17.88
C GLU A 208 1.85 10.01 -19.15
N HIS A 209 1.76 11.32 -19.17
CA HIS A 209 2.21 12.15 -20.30
C HIS A 209 3.66 12.65 -20.15
N ASP A 210 4.34 12.31 -19.07
CA ASP A 210 5.72 12.70 -18.81
C ASP A 210 6.66 11.49 -18.66
N ARG A 211 7.10 11.00 -19.82
CA ARG A 211 8.03 9.86 -19.89
C ARG A 211 9.38 10.14 -19.21
N SER A 212 9.76 11.42 -19.11
CA SER A 212 11.00 11.79 -18.42
C SER A 212 10.95 11.53 -16.91
N ILE A 213 9.75 11.48 -16.32
CA ILE A 213 9.54 11.10 -14.92
C ILE A 213 9.32 9.61 -14.79
N THR A 214 8.40 9.03 -15.58
CA THR A 214 8.04 7.62 -15.42
C THR A 214 9.23 6.69 -15.67
N SER A 215 10.12 7.01 -16.61
CA SER A 215 11.34 6.23 -16.89
C SER A 215 12.40 6.25 -15.77
N ARG A 216 12.30 7.15 -14.79
CA ARG A 216 13.18 7.20 -13.62
C ARG A 216 12.76 6.23 -12.52
N ILE A 217 11.58 5.61 -12.64
CA ILE A 217 11.01 4.73 -11.62
C ILE A 217 11.50 3.31 -11.83
N THR A 218 12.03 2.72 -10.78
CA THR A 218 12.46 1.32 -10.71
C THR A 218 11.74 0.62 -9.56
N LEU A 219 11.11 -0.51 -9.83
CA LEU A 219 10.63 -1.41 -8.79
C LEU A 219 11.75 -2.41 -8.45
N LEU A 220 12.13 -2.51 -7.17
CA LEU A 220 13.07 -3.51 -6.68
C LEU A 220 12.31 -4.80 -6.39
N THR A 221 12.18 -5.64 -7.41
CA THR A 221 11.23 -6.76 -7.42
C THR A 221 11.57 -7.90 -6.46
N ASP A 222 12.80 -7.96 -5.97
CA ASP A 222 13.21 -8.88 -4.92
C ASP A 222 13.12 -8.28 -3.50
N CYS A 223 12.62 -7.06 -3.37
CA CYS A 223 12.39 -6.37 -2.10
C CYS A 223 10.90 -6.14 -1.84
N MET A 224 10.06 -7.05 -2.34
CA MET A 224 8.61 -7.04 -2.21
C MET A 224 8.01 -8.40 -2.54
N SER A 225 6.98 -8.81 -1.83
CA SER A 225 6.25 -10.07 -2.07
C SER A 225 4.74 -9.84 -2.21
N PRO A 226 4.03 -10.65 -3.00
CA PRO A 226 2.58 -10.54 -3.13
C PRO A 226 1.85 -11.23 -1.97
N ILE A 227 0.61 -10.85 -1.73
CA ILE A 227 -0.32 -11.68 -0.94
C ILE A 227 -0.55 -12.98 -1.70
N GLY A 228 -0.61 -14.10 -0.98
CA GLY A 228 -0.79 -15.43 -1.57
C GLY A 228 -2.00 -15.51 -2.51
N GLY A 229 -1.79 -16.12 -3.68
CA GLY A 229 -2.79 -16.22 -4.74
C GLY A 229 -2.78 -15.07 -5.75
N PHE A 230 -1.93 -14.06 -5.57
CA PHE A 230 -1.80 -12.91 -6.48
C PHE A 230 -0.47 -12.88 -7.25
N GLU A 231 0.35 -13.93 -7.15
CA GLU A 231 1.72 -13.96 -7.68
C GLU A 231 1.77 -13.69 -9.18
N GLU A 232 1.06 -14.52 -9.96
CA GLU A 232 1.02 -14.41 -11.42
C GLU A 232 0.41 -13.07 -11.88
N GLN A 233 -0.71 -12.69 -11.28
CA GLN A 233 -1.38 -11.44 -11.64
C GLN A 233 -0.48 -10.23 -11.37
N THR A 234 0.26 -10.23 -10.26
CA THR A 234 1.19 -9.13 -9.91
C THR A 234 2.31 -8.99 -10.95
N LEU A 235 2.91 -10.11 -11.36
CA LEU A 235 3.95 -10.10 -12.39
C LEU A 235 3.43 -9.55 -13.72
N LEU A 236 2.26 -10.02 -14.18
CA LEU A 236 1.62 -9.53 -15.40
C LEU A 236 1.34 -8.02 -15.32
N GLN A 237 0.90 -7.51 -14.16
CA GLN A 237 0.66 -6.10 -13.98
C GLN A 237 1.95 -5.29 -13.99
N PHE A 238 3.02 -5.76 -13.36
CA PHE A 238 4.33 -5.08 -13.42
C PHE A 238 4.89 -5.03 -14.84
N ASP A 239 4.78 -6.10 -15.60
CA ASP A 239 5.20 -6.14 -17.02
C ASP A 239 4.38 -5.14 -17.85
N ALA A 240 3.06 -5.08 -17.64
CA ALA A 240 2.21 -4.09 -18.30
C ALA A 240 2.59 -2.64 -17.95
N LEU A 241 2.94 -2.36 -16.69
CA LEU A 241 3.45 -1.04 -16.29
C LEU A 241 4.78 -0.70 -16.96
N LYS A 242 5.69 -1.68 -17.04
CA LYS A 242 6.97 -1.52 -17.74
C LYS A 242 6.77 -1.18 -19.21
N GLU A 243 5.90 -1.91 -19.91
CA GLU A 243 5.61 -1.66 -21.32
C GLU A 243 4.94 -0.29 -21.53
N LYS A 244 3.91 0.01 -20.74
CA LYS A 244 3.12 1.24 -20.90
C LYS A 244 3.91 2.48 -20.51
N TYR A 245 4.59 2.48 -19.38
CA TYR A 245 5.19 3.68 -18.77
C TYR A 245 6.72 3.72 -18.83
N GLY A 246 7.37 2.63 -19.25
CA GLY A 246 8.83 2.55 -19.38
C GLY A 246 9.58 2.51 -18.05
N ILE A 247 8.93 2.09 -16.98
CA ILE A 247 9.59 1.83 -15.70
C ILE A 247 10.58 0.68 -15.82
N GLN A 248 11.44 0.55 -14.83
CA GLN A 248 12.38 -0.55 -14.74
C GLN A 248 11.94 -1.54 -13.65
N LEU A 249 12.08 -2.84 -13.95
CA LEU A 249 11.96 -3.92 -12.98
C LEU A 249 13.35 -4.50 -12.78
N LYS A 250 13.89 -4.43 -11.57
CA LYS A 250 15.25 -4.87 -11.27
C LYS A 250 15.34 -5.59 -9.92
N LEU A 251 16.30 -6.48 -9.82
CA LEU A 251 16.72 -7.01 -8.52
C LEU A 251 17.58 -5.96 -7.79
N SER A 252 17.54 -5.98 -6.48
CA SER A 252 18.36 -5.09 -5.64
C SER A 252 19.87 -5.26 -5.90
N THR A 253 20.29 -6.43 -6.36
CA THR A 253 21.68 -6.74 -6.71
C THR A 253 22.13 -6.15 -8.06
N GLU A 254 21.19 -5.78 -8.92
CA GLU A 254 21.44 -5.18 -10.23
C GLU A 254 21.56 -3.65 -10.18
N VAL A 255 21.25 -3.05 -9.02
CA VAL A 255 21.22 -1.60 -8.83
C VAL A 255 22.33 -1.17 -7.89
N ASN A 256 23.31 -0.46 -8.44
CA ASN A 256 24.36 0.26 -7.69
C ASN A 256 24.27 1.74 -8.08
N LEU A 257 24.18 2.63 -7.07
CA LEU A 257 24.03 4.08 -7.24
C LEU A 257 25.34 4.83 -7.11
#